data_31fa7080975ae6176b4ea0d54a31b710
#
_entry.id   31fa7080975ae6176b4ea0d54a31b710
#
_cell.length_a   1.000
_cell.length_b   1.000
_cell.length_c   1.000
_cell.angle_alpha   90.00
_cell.angle_beta   90.00
_cell.angle_gamma   90.00
#
_symmetry.space_group_name_H-M   'P 1'
#
loop_
_entity.id
_entity.type
_entity.pdbx_description
1 polymer ?
#
loop_
_entity_poly.entity_id
_entity_poly.type
_entity_poly.pdbx_seq_one_letter_code
_entity_poly.pdbx_strand_id
1 'polypeptide(L)' 'MELKKWECIVCGLIYDEALGWPEDGIEPGTRWDDVPDDWLCPECGVGKEDFDMIEI' A
#
# COMPACT_ATOMS: atom_id res chain seq x y z
N MET A 1 9.52 13.08 9.05
CA MET A 1 8.19 12.73 8.51
C MET A 1 7.96 11.24 8.67
N GLU A 2 6.82 10.89 9.22
CA GLU A 2 6.52 9.50 9.44
C GLU A 2 5.85 8.89 8.23
N LEU A 3 6.34 7.75 7.83
CA LEU A 3 5.69 6.95 6.82
C LEU A 3 4.71 6.01 7.51
N LYS A 4 3.63 5.70 6.84
CA LYS A 4 2.54 4.94 7.42
C LYS A 4 2.44 3.57 6.76
N LYS A 5 1.66 2.71 7.37
CA LYS A 5 1.36 1.40 6.82
C LYS A 5 -0.11 1.33 6.49
N TRP A 6 -0.42 0.58 5.45
CA TRP A 6 -1.78 0.41 4.96
C TRP A 6 -2.08 -1.07 4.85
N GLU A 7 -3.20 -1.48 5.41
CA GLU A 7 -3.58 -2.89 5.42
C GLU A 7 -4.77 -3.13 4.50
N CYS A 8 -4.63 -4.14 3.64
CA CYS A 8 -5.76 -4.61 2.84
C CYS A 8 -6.78 -5.27 3.76
N ILE A 9 -8.01 -4.75 3.78
CA ILE A 9 -9.04 -5.27 4.68
C ILE A 9 -9.62 -6.60 4.20
N VAL A 10 -9.27 -7.02 2.98
CA VAL A 10 -9.77 -8.28 2.41
C VAL A 10 -8.83 -9.44 2.72
N CYS A 11 -7.54 -9.26 2.47
CA CYS A 11 -6.58 -10.35 2.64
C CYS A 11 -5.52 -10.11 3.73
N GLY A 12 -5.45 -8.88 4.27
CA GLY A 12 -4.49 -8.56 5.31
C GLY A 12 -3.10 -8.22 4.83
N LEU A 13 -2.90 -8.00 3.53
CA LEU A 13 -1.62 -7.56 3.02
C LEU A 13 -1.27 -6.19 3.58
N ILE A 14 0.00 -6.00 3.97
CA ILE A 14 0.48 -4.71 4.48
C ILE A 14 1.30 -4.03 3.40
N TYR A 15 0.90 -2.80 3.05
CA TYR A 15 1.72 -1.91 2.25
C TYR A 15 2.44 -0.96 3.20
N ASP A 16 3.75 -1.06 3.25
CA ASP A 16 4.57 -0.20 4.09
C ASP A 16 5.16 0.89 3.21
N GLU A 17 4.83 2.14 3.50
CA GLU A 17 5.32 3.27 2.69
C GLU A 17 6.84 3.35 2.70
N ALA A 18 7.48 2.91 3.79
CA ALA A 18 8.94 2.91 3.86
C ALA A 18 9.56 1.87 2.94
N LEU A 19 8.86 0.78 2.68
CA LEU A 19 9.38 -0.31 1.84
C LEU A 19 8.93 -0.20 0.39
N GLY A 20 7.81 0.48 0.13
CA GLY A 20 7.22 0.53 -1.18
C GLY A 20 6.78 -0.84 -1.68
N TRP A 21 6.66 -0.98 -2.97
CA TRP A 21 6.36 -2.26 -3.61
C TRP A 21 7.10 -2.33 -4.95
N PRO A 22 8.43 -2.55 -4.91
CA PRO A 22 9.25 -2.49 -6.13
C PRO A 22 8.81 -3.45 -7.22
N GLU A 23 8.21 -4.57 -6.86
CA GLU A 23 7.72 -5.54 -7.84
C GLU A 23 6.65 -4.94 -8.75
N ASP A 24 5.92 -3.95 -8.24
CA ASP A 24 4.89 -3.25 -9.01
C ASP A 24 5.35 -1.86 -9.43
N GLY A 25 6.65 -1.57 -9.30
CA GLY A 25 7.20 -0.30 -9.70
C GLY A 25 7.03 0.82 -8.67
N ILE A 26 6.67 0.49 -7.45
CA ILE A 26 6.48 1.47 -6.38
C ILE A 26 7.75 1.53 -5.54
N GLU A 27 8.45 2.64 -5.63
CA GLU A 27 9.73 2.79 -4.94
C GLU A 27 9.56 2.88 -3.43
N PRO A 28 10.58 2.41 -2.64
CA PRO A 28 10.57 2.62 -1.19
C PRO A 28 10.44 4.12 -0.87
N GLY A 29 9.64 4.42 0.14
CA GLY A 29 9.38 5.80 0.53
C GLY A 29 8.21 6.45 -0.21
N THR A 30 7.53 5.72 -1.07
CA THR A 30 6.37 6.23 -1.77
C THR A 30 5.18 6.29 -0.82
N ARG A 31 4.62 7.47 -0.65
CA ARG A 31 3.44 7.64 0.19
C ARG A 31 2.20 7.10 -0.51
N TRP A 32 1.21 6.75 0.31
CA TRP A 32 -0.04 6.20 -0.22
C TRP A 32 -0.67 7.09 -1.29
N ASP A 33 -0.64 8.40 -1.08
CA ASP A 33 -1.21 9.33 -2.06
C ASP A 33 -0.47 9.33 -3.39
N ASP A 34 0.79 8.90 -3.37
CA ASP A 34 1.62 8.83 -4.58
C ASP A 34 1.55 7.46 -5.25
N VAL A 35 0.94 6.49 -4.60
CA VAL A 35 0.70 5.19 -5.21
C VAL A 35 -0.37 5.37 -6.28
N PRO A 36 -0.18 4.83 -7.50
CA PRO A 36 -1.18 4.99 -8.57
C PRO A 36 -2.56 4.53 -8.13
N ASP A 37 -3.58 5.27 -8.55
CA ASP A 37 -4.96 4.93 -8.19
C ASP A 37 -5.41 3.59 -8.77
N ASP A 38 -4.75 3.14 -9.82
CA ASP A 38 -5.06 1.86 -10.46
C ASP A 38 -4.23 0.70 -9.90
N TRP A 39 -3.41 0.96 -8.86
CA TRP A 39 -2.67 -0.10 -8.20
C TRP A 39 -3.64 -1.03 -7.47
N LEU A 40 -3.43 -2.32 -7.65
CA LEU A 40 -4.29 -3.33 -7.05
C LEU A 40 -3.48 -4.15 -6.05
N CYS A 41 -4.19 -4.66 -5.04
CA CYS A 41 -3.56 -5.53 -4.05
C CYS A 41 -2.95 -6.74 -4.77
N PRO A 42 -1.64 -7.00 -4.61
CA PRO A 42 -0.99 -8.11 -5.31
C PRO A 42 -1.44 -9.49 -4.81
N GLU A 43 -2.13 -9.54 -3.67
CA GLU A 43 -2.59 -10.81 -3.12
C GLU A 43 -4.02 -11.15 -3.54
N CYS A 44 -4.93 -10.16 -3.44
CA CYS A 44 -6.35 -10.43 -3.70
C CYS A 44 -6.94 -9.60 -4.85
N GLY A 45 -6.20 -8.61 -5.36
CA GLY A 45 -6.63 -7.87 -6.53
C GLY A 45 -7.61 -6.75 -6.30
N VAL A 46 -7.89 -6.39 -5.05
CA VAL A 46 -8.78 -5.26 -4.77
C VAL A 46 -8.02 -3.94 -4.93
N GLY A 47 -8.76 -2.85 -5.08
CA GLY A 47 -8.17 -1.52 -5.25
C GLY A 47 -7.77 -0.87 -3.93
N LYS A 48 -7.20 0.33 -4.05
CA LYS A 48 -6.74 1.08 -2.87
C LYS A 48 -7.87 1.39 -1.89
N GLU A 49 -9.10 1.47 -2.36
CA GLU A 49 -10.26 1.76 -1.51
C GLU A 49 -10.53 0.70 -0.46
N ASP A 50 -9.97 -0.50 -0.64
CA ASP A 50 -10.11 -1.59 0.32
C ASP A 50 -8.90 -1.69 1.26
N PHE A 51 -8.15 -0.61 1.39
CA PHE A 51 -7.04 -0.52 2.32
C PHE A 51 -7.38 0.49 3.43
N ASP A 52 -7.00 0.15 4.65
CA ASP A 52 -7.10 1.05 5.79
C ASP A 52 -5.72 1.44 6.30
N MET A 53 -5.57 2.70 6.67
CA MET A 53 -4.34 3.18 7.26
C MET A 53 -4.22 2.63 8.69
N ILE A 54 -3.08 2.05 9.00
CA ILE A 54 -2.78 1.58 10.34
C ILE A 54 -1.55 2.33 10.88
N GLU A 55 -1.59 2.65 12.16
CA GLU A 55 -0.46 3.27 12.84
C GLU A 55 0.21 2.22 13.72
N ILE A 56 1.48 2.04 13.48
CA ILE A 56 2.28 1.11 14.27
C ILE A 56 3.45 1.84 14.87
#